data_4d0e5c88d1a8a2e5726016a8e8b2e632
#
_entry.id   4d0e5c88d1a8a2e5726016a8e8b2e632
#
_cell.length_a   1.000
_cell.length_b   1.000
_cell.length_c   1.000
_cell.angle_alpha   90.00
_cell.angle_beta   90.00
_cell.angle_gamma   90.00
#
_symmetry.space_group_name_H-M   'P 1'
#
loop_
_entity.id
_entity.type
_entity.pdbx_description
1 polymer ?
#
loop_
_entity_poly.entity_id
_entity_poly.type
_entity_poly.pdbx_seq_one_letter_code
_entity_poly.pdbx_strand_id
1 'polypeptide(L)'
;MLFRSDRLGGKLATDIIEDPEGGSYVVDGGSDAFVSTKPAIARIARMLGIADEMVPAREENKKTLIVKGKRLIEMPDGIMMFAPTKLVPLATTSLYSWPAKFRMALDLVIPRKVRWAEAETAQDHDETLEHFVVRRMGRESLDRLAEPLVGGVHASDPGQMSLAATFPNFLEMEQEFGSLIKGFLNERKKREAMRKKYPPKPGAKPWAFFNTFHRGMQDLTDAMAAAVGEDRIITGAAVTELDRGEGGAWRATLSTGEVVTGDAVIVATEAWAAATLAQQVDERVGALVASIPCSSSATVPMAFRAEDCPFDLKWFGILSPTVEGRPLLAVTLSSSKWPDRAPENRVLLRGFVGGPRNQGVMEQGDDELAEIVRKQIVELLGMKSDAQPVFSRVYRWAGGMPQYTLGHLDRVDEIEARSADIPGFALAGGGYRGVGVPNCVESGERAVSKVFGEWGISFEEDTAPRKRAY
;
A
#
# COMPACT_ATOMS: atom_id res chain seq x y z
N MET A 1 3.31 17.39 -18.56
CA MET A 1 3.22 16.00 -18.02
C MET A 1 2.50 15.11 -19.01
N LEU A 2 2.92 13.85 -19.20
CA LEU A 2 2.41 12.94 -20.22
C LEU A 2 1.78 11.71 -19.57
N PHE A 3 0.54 11.36 -19.92
CA PHE A 3 -0.20 10.23 -19.37
C PHE A 3 -0.82 9.37 -20.47
N ARG A 4 -0.60 8.05 -20.41
CA ARG A 4 -1.26 7.09 -21.32
C ARG A 4 -2.78 7.04 -21.08
N SER A 5 -3.21 7.14 -19.82
CA SER A 5 -4.62 7.15 -19.45
C SER A 5 -5.26 8.49 -19.79
N ASP A 6 -6.56 8.48 -20.01
CA ASP A 6 -7.43 9.66 -20.10
C ASP A 6 -7.67 10.32 -18.72
N ARG A 7 -7.28 9.64 -17.64
CA ARG A 7 -7.43 10.04 -16.25
C ARG A 7 -6.07 10.13 -15.54
N LEU A 8 -5.94 11.12 -14.65
CA LEU A 8 -4.79 11.28 -13.74
C LEU A 8 -4.93 10.40 -12.49
N GLY A 9 -3.85 10.26 -11.75
CA GLY A 9 -3.81 9.61 -10.45
C GLY A 9 -3.49 8.12 -10.45
N GLY A 10 -3.54 7.45 -11.60
CA GLY A 10 -3.23 6.02 -11.67
C GLY A 10 -4.07 5.20 -10.69
N LYS A 11 -3.44 4.61 -9.65
CA LYS A 11 -4.15 3.83 -8.61
C LYS A 11 -4.90 4.68 -7.56
N LEU A 12 -4.76 5.99 -7.56
CA LEU A 12 -5.65 6.89 -6.84
C LEU A 12 -6.84 7.21 -7.73
N ALA A 13 -7.83 6.35 -7.70
CA ALA A 13 -9.05 6.43 -8.50
C ALA A 13 -10.24 6.45 -7.56
N THR A 14 -11.04 7.49 -7.63
CA THR A 14 -12.29 7.60 -6.86
C THR A 14 -13.44 7.91 -7.81
N ASP A 15 -14.50 7.12 -7.73
CA ASP A 15 -15.76 7.39 -8.42
C ASP A 15 -16.81 7.87 -7.43
N ILE A 16 -17.63 8.82 -7.85
CA ILE A 16 -18.85 9.21 -7.17
C ILE A 16 -20.01 8.51 -7.89
N ILE A 17 -20.72 7.64 -7.19
CA ILE A 17 -21.82 6.84 -7.76
C ILE A 17 -23.12 7.25 -7.07
N GLU A 18 -24.11 7.67 -7.85
CA GLU A 18 -25.42 8.02 -7.32
C GLU A 18 -26.21 6.78 -6.89
N ASP A 19 -26.87 6.86 -5.73
CA ASP A 19 -27.81 5.82 -5.28
C ASP A 19 -29.19 6.05 -5.90
N PRO A 20 -29.86 5.01 -6.43
CA PRO A 20 -31.20 5.15 -7.01
C PRO A 20 -32.28 5.71 -6.08
N GLU A 21 -32.10 5.56 -4.77
CA GLU A 21 -33.02 6.05 -3.73
C GLU A 21 -32.59 7.40 -3.13
N GLY A 22 -31.47 7.98 -3.63
CA GLY A 22 -30.94 9.27 -3.23
C GLY A 22 -29.66 9.19 -2.43
N GLY A 23 -28.81 10.22 -2.57
CA GLY A 23 -27.46 10.26 -2.04
C GLY A 23 -26.43 9.64 -2.98
N SER A 24 -25.18 9.61 -2.56
CA SER A 24 -24.08 9.10 -3.37
C SER A 24 -23.08 8.28 -2.56
N TYR A 25 -22.34 7.46 -3.26
CA TYR A 25 -21.21 6.71 -2.72
C TYR A 25 -19.90 7.34 -3.16
N VAL A 26 -18.93 7.40 -2.25
CA VAL A 26 -17.54 7.73 -2.58
C VAL A 26 -16.73 6.44 -2.63
N VAL A 27 -16.35 6.02 -3.83
CA VAL A 27 -15.80 4.69 -4.12
C VAL A 27 -14.36 4.78 -4.56
N ASP A 28 -13.43 4.50 -3.64
CA ASP A 28 -12.02 4.38 -3.99
C ASP A 28 -11.75 3.02 -4.67
N GLY A 29 -11.40 3.04 -5.94
CA GLY A 29 -11.11 1.84 -6.75
C GLY A 29 -9.73 1.25 -6.46
N GLY A 30 -8.77 2.06 -6.01
CA GLY A 30 -7.40 1.63 -5.68
C GLY A 30 -7.05 1.85 -4.21
N SER A 31 -6.05 2.69 -3.92
CA SER A 31 -5.72 3.04 -2.52
C SER A 31 -6.81 3.92 -1.92
N ASP A 32 -7.32 3.53 -0.74
CA ASP A 32 -8.35 4.28 0.01
C ASP A 32 -7.80 5.05 1.20
N ALA A 33 -6.49 4.95 1.45
CA ALA A 33 -5.89 5.49 2.65
C ALA A 33 -4.41 5.79 2.50
N PHE A 34 -3.92 6.66 3.38
CA PHE A 34 -2.50 6.82 3.67
C PHE A 34 -2.26 6.76 5.18
N VAL A 35 -1.01 6.43 5.56
CA VAL A 35 -0.63 6.32 6.97
C VAL A 35 -0.08 7.63 7.51
N SER A 36 -0.48 8.01 8.73
CA SER A 36 -0.04 9.24 9.39
C SER A 36 1.43 9.22 9.83
N THR A 37 2.05 8.03 9.90
CA THR A 37 3.45 7.87 10.29
C THR A 37 4.44 8.42 9.25
N LYS A 38 3.98 8.65 8.02
CA LYS A 38 4.77 9.24 6.93
C LYS A 38 4.21 10.62 6.55
N PRO A 39 4.97 11.72 6.76
CA PRO A 39 4.43 13.08 6.68
C PRO A 39 4.22 13.61 5.26
N ALA A 40 4.71 12.94 4.22
CA ALA A 40 4.73 13.43 2.85
C ALA A 40 3.35 13.89 2.34
N ILE A 41 2.30 13.08 2.56
CA ILE A 41 0.94 13.43 2.11
C ILE A 41 0.42 14.67 2.85
N ALA A 42 0.60 14.72 4.18
CA ALA A 42 0.15 15.85 4.97
C ALA A 42 0.89 17.15 4.62
N ARG A 43 2.17 17.04 4.21
CA ARG A 43 2.97 18.17 3.72
C ARG A 43 2.43 18.68 2.40
N ILE A 44 2.27 17.82 1.41
CA ILE A 44 1.73 18.19 0.09
C ILE A 44 0.30 18.71 0.21
N ALA A 45 -0.56 18.07 0.99
CA ALA A 45 -1.93 18.55 1.19
C ALA A 45 -1.99 19.97 1.75
N ARG A 46 -1.06 20.33 2.66
CA ARG A 46 -0.92 21.72 3.14
C ARG A 46 -0.46 22.67 2.05
N MET A 47 0.53 22.26 1.25
CA MET A 47 1.03 23.08 0.14
C MET A 47 -0.05 23.33 -0.91
N LEU A 48 -0.91 22.36 -1.15
CA LEU A 48 -2.02 22.45 -2.10
C LEU A 48 -3.30 23.07 -1.52
N GLY A 49 -3.32 23.40 -0.22
CA GLY A 49 -4.48 24.01 0.43
C GLY A 49 -5.65 23.06 0.72
N ILE A 50 -5.43 21.73 0.63
CA ILE A 50 -6.45 20.70 0.86
C ILE A 50 -6.27 19.94 2.20
N ALA A 51 -5.49 20.48 3.12
CA ALA A 51 -5.22 19.82 4.39
C ALA A 51 -6.47 19.62 5.26
N ASP A 52 -7.45 20.52 5.15
CA ASP A 52 -8.70 20.46 5.89
C ASP A 52 -9.66 19.38 5.34
N GLU A 53 -9.44 18.92 4.10
CA GLU A 53 -10.18 17.82 3.48
C GLU A 53 -9.72 16.44 3.97
N MET A 54 -8.64 16.37 4.75
CA MET A 54 -8.17 15.10 5.31
C MET A 54 -9.10 14.60 6.41
N VAL A 55 -9.49 13.33 6.31
CA VAL A 55 -10.45 12.67 7.19
C VAL A 55 -9.80 11.47 7.87
N PRO A 56 -9.82 11.39 9.21
CA PRO A 56 -9.33 10.22 9.95
C PRO A 56 -10.29 9.04 9.81
N ALA A 57 -9.74 7.82 9.85
CA ALA A 57 -10.54 6.62 10.00
C ALA A 57 -11.28 6.61 11.36
N ARG A 58 -12.44 5.98 11.40
CA ARG A 58 -13.24 5.81 12.63
C ARG A 58 -12.54 4.84 13.59
N GLU A 59 -11.73 5.36 14.51
CA GLU A 59 -10.93 4.56 15.45
C GLU A 59 -11.77 3.63 16.35
N GLU A 60 -13.03 3.95 16.58
CA GLU A 60 -13.98 3.10 17.29
C GLU A 60 -14.27 1.78 16.57
N ASN A 61 -14.12 1.75 15.25
CA ASN A 61 -14.33 0.60 14.37
C ASN A 61 -13.04 -0.11 13.94
N LYS A 62 -11.87 0.26 14.50
CA LYS A 62 -10.54 -0.18 14.01
C LYS A 62 -10.23 -1.67 14.08
N LYS A 63 -11.15 -2.46 14.60
CA LYS A 63 -10.97 -3.91 14.69
C LYS A 63 -11.02 -4.56 13.32
N THR A 64 -10.25 -5.64 13.17
CA THR A 64 -10.19 -6.45 11.95
C THR A 64 -10.58 -7.87 12.29
N LEU A 65 -11.35 -8.49 11.42
CA LEU A 65 -11.75 -9.89 11.54
C LEU A 65 -10.85 -10.77 10.66
N ILE A 66 -10.65 -12.01 11.07
CA ILE A 66 -9.85 -13.01 10.35
C ILE A 66 -10.73 -14.24 10.13
N VAL A 67 -10.77 -14.72 8.89
CA VAL A 67 -11.50 -15.94 8.54
C VAL A 67 -10.76 -17.14 9.12
N LYS A 68 -11.51 -18.03 9.82
CA LYS A 68 -11.03 -19.34 10.27
C LYS A 68 -12.15 -20.38 10.10
N GLY A 69 -12.08 -21.15 9.02
CA GLY A 69 -13.18 -22.03 8.60
C GLY A 69 -14.44 -21.22 8.28
N LYS A 70 -15.52 -21.50 8.98
CA LYS A 70 -16.81 -20.77 8.84
C LYS A 70 -16.99 -19.61 9.83
N ARG A 71 -15.97 -19.28 10.61
CA ARG A 71 -16.06 -18.24 11.65
C ARG A 71 -15.21 -17.03 11.32
N LEU A 72 -15.69 -15.86 11.71
CA LEU A 72 -14.93 -14.63 11.77
C LEU A 72 -14.40 -14.47 13.19
N ILE A 73 -13.09 -14.37 13.33
CA ILE A 73 -12.40 -14.20 14.62
C ILE A 73 -11.80 -12.81 14.66
N GLU A 74 -12.12 -12.06 15.68
CA GLU A 74 -11.52 -10.75 15.90
C GLU A 74 -10.02 -10.87 16.13
N MET A 75 -9.23 -10.04 15.43
CA MET A 75 -7.79 -9.96 15.65
C MET A 75 -7.51 -9.58 17.11
N PRO A 76 -6.71 -10.38 17.83
CA PRO A 76 -6.51 -10.16 19.27
C PRO A 76 -5.84 -8.82 19.56
N ASP A 77 -6.31 -8.13 20.58
CA ASP A 77 -5.66 -6.93 21.08
C ASP A 77 -4.18 -7.16 21.45
N GLY A 78 -3.34 -6.18 21.15
CA GLY A 78 -1.92 -6.26 21.49
C GLY A 78 -1.12 -7.17 20.58
N ILE A 79 -1.65 -7.57 19.42
CA ILE A 79 -0.83 -8.06 18.33
C ILE A 79 -0.40 -6.85 17.50
N MET A 80 0.90 -6.67 17.36
CA MET A 80 1.50 -5.67 16.48
C MET A 80 2.07 -6.40 15.27
N MET A 81 1.48 -6.14 14.10
CA MET A 81 1.68 -6.91 12.88
C MET A 81 1.38 -8.40 13.12
N PHE A 82 2.34 -9.20 13.49
CA PHE A 82 2.21 -10.64 13.79
C PHE A 82 2.85 -11.03 15.14
N ALA A 83 3.40 -10.09 15.92
CA ALA A 83 4.04 -10.35 17.18
C ALA A 83 3.14 -9.97 18.37
N PRO A 84 2.94 -10.87 19.35
CA PRO A 84 2.11 -10.59 20.52
C PRO A 84 2.83 -9.69 21.52
N THR A 85 2.16 -8.64 21.96
CA THR A 85 2.65 -7.72 23.03
C THR A 85 1.81 -7.78 24.29
N LYS A 86 0.69 -8.52 24.27
CA LYS A 86 -0.18 -8.76 25.42
C LYS A 86 -0.47 -10.26 25.54
N LEU A 87 -0.22 -10.82 26.71
CA LEU A 87 -0.36 -12.26 26.94
C LEU A 87 -1.82 -12.73 27.05
N VAL A 88 -2.69 -11.96 27.74
CA VAL A 88 -4.08 -12.37 27.95
C VAL A 88 -4.86 -12.49 26.63
N PRO A 89 -4.88 -11.48 25.74
CA PRO A 89 -5.54 -11.63 24.44
C PRO A 89 -4.97 -12.77 23.59
N LEU A 90 -3.64 -13.00 23.64
CA LEU A 90 -3.03 -14.14 22.96
C LEU A 90 -3.52 -15.47 23.54
N ALA A 91 -3.59 -15.60 24.87
CA ALA A 91 -4.03 -16.83 25.52
C ALA A 91 -5.51 -17.14 25.23
N THR A 92 -6.37 -16.13 25.20
CA THR A 92 -7.83 -16.30 25.06
C THR A 92 -8.31 -16.42 23.61
N THR A 93 -7.53 -15.95 22.63
CA THR A 93 -7.97 -16.02 21.22
C THR A 93 -8.07 -17.46 20.74
N SER A 94 -9.09 -17.74 19.91
CA SER A 94 -9.24 -18.99 19.16
C SER A 94 -8.53 -18.97 17.79
N LEU A 95 -7.87 -17.85 17.43
CA LEU A 95 -7.15 -17.72 16.17
C LEU A 95 -6.01 -18.75 16.08
N TYR A 96 -5.27 -18.92 17.17
CA TYR A 96 -4.10 -19.80 17.25
C TYR A 96 -4.34 -21.03 18.14
N SER A 97 -3.71 -22.12 17.74
CA SER A 97 -3.61 -23.32 18.58
C SER A 97 -2.70 -23.09 19.80
N TRP A 98 -2.84 -23.86 20.85
CA TRP A 98 -1.96 -23.77 22.01
C TRP A 98 -0.48 -23.99 21.67
N PRO A 99 -0.11 -25.00 20.84
CA PRO A 99 1.28 -25.16 20.38
C PRO A 99 1.83 -23.91 19.68
N ALA A 100 1.01 -23.25 18.83
CA ALA A 100 1.43 -22.02 18.17
C ALA A 100 1.64 -20.87 19.16
N LYS A 101 0.79 -20.72 20.16
CA LYS A 101 0.96 -19.70 21.22
C LYS A 101 2.27 -19.89 21.99
N PHE A 102 2.61 -21.14 22.33
CA PHE A 102 3.90 -21.45 22.95
C PHE A 102 5.07 -21.19 21.99
N ARG A 103 4.91 -21.56 20.69
CA ARG A 103 5.92 -21.32 19.66
C ARG A 103 6.22 -19.83 19.49
N MET A 104 5.19 -18.96 19.52
CA MET A 104 5.35 -17.51 19.46
C MET A 104 6.13 -16.98 20.66
N ALA A 105 5.92 -17.53 21.88
CA ALA A 105 6.65 -17.12 23.07
C ALA A 105 8.16 -17.44 22.99
N LEU A 106 8.57 -18.42 22.19
CA LEU A 106 9.99 -18.74 22.00
C LEU A 106 10.77 -17.62 21.30
N ASP A 107 10.12 -16.63 20.69
CA ASP A 107 10.77 -15.42 20.16
C ASP A 107 11.66 -14.74 21.20
N LEU A 108 11.31 -14.83 22.48
CA LEU A 108 12.08 -14.24 23.58
C LEU A 108 13.49 -14.85 23.76
N VAL A 109 13.70 -16.09 23.28
CA VAL A 109 14.93 -16.87 23.49
C VAL A 109 15.60 -17.34 22.21
N ILE A 110 14.92 -17.25 21.04
CA ILE A 110 15.52 -17.61 19.75
C ILE A 110 16.64 -16.62 19.45
N PRO A 111 17.86 -17.09 19.10
CA PRO A 111 18.98 -16.22 18.77
C PRO A 111 18.72 -15.42 17.49
N ARG A 112 19.45 -14.33 17.31
CA ARG A 112 19.52 -13.56 16.06
C ARG A 112 20.06 -14.46 14.95
N LYS A 113 19.65 -14.22 13.71
CA LYS A 113 20.17 -14.98 12.56
C LYS A 113 21.66 -14.72 12.33
N VAL A 114 22.04 -13.45 12.21
CA VAL A 114 23.43 -12.98 12.04
C VAL A 114 23.56 -11.65 12.76
N ARG A 115 24.73 -11.35 13.32
CA ARG A 115 25.04 -9.99 13.77
C ARG A 115 25.48 -9.16 12.57
N TRP A 116 24.94 -7.96 12.41
CA TRP A 116 25.29 -7.08 11.29
C TRP A 116 26.80 -6.80 11.19
N ALA A 117 27.49 -6.77 12.32
CA ALA A 117 28.95 -6.64 12.35
C ALA A 117 29.71 -7.87 11.80
N GLU A 118 29.04 -8.99 11.63
CA GLU A 118 29.61 -10.27 11.17
C GLU A 118 29.17 -10.61 9.73
N ALA A 119 28.30 -9.78 9.12
CA ALA A 119 27.81 -10.01 7.77
C ALA A 119 28.76 -9.42 6.74
N GLU A 120 29.11 -10.21 5.74
CA GLU A 120 30.03 -9.84 4.67
C GLU A 120 29.32 -9.13 3.51
N THR A 121 28.02 -9.39 3.32
CA THR A 121 27.22 -8.83 2.23
C THR A 121 25.85 -8.34 2.68
N ALA A 122 25.21 -7.45 1.90
CA ALA A 122 23.84 -7.02 2.14
C ALA A 122 22.84 -8.20 2.10
N GLN A 123 23.12 -9.25 1.33
CA GLN A 123 22.30 -10.45 1.24
C GLN A 123 22.30 -11.27 2.53
N ASP A 124 23.35 -11.20 3.34
CA ASP A 124 23.44 -11.90 4.63
C ASP A 124 22.47 -11.30 5.65
N HIS A 125 22.06 -10.05 5.45
CA HIS A 125 21.09 -9.35 6.31
C HIS A 125 19.66 -9.59 5.89
N ASP A 126 19.41 -9.97 4.63
CA ASP A 126 18.05 -10.13 4.10
C ASP A 126 17.56 -11.58 4.22
N GLU A 127 16.29 -11.72 4.32
CA GLU A 127 15.57 -13.00 4.26
C GLU A 127 14.14 -12.75 3.82
N THR A 128 13.45 -13.81 3.39
CA THR A 128 12.03 -13.66 3.05
C THR A 128 11.19 -13.46 4.31
N LEU A 129 10.08 -12.72 4.16
CA LEU A 129 9.13 -12.53 5.26
C LEU A 129 8.65 -13.87 5.82
N GLU A 130 8.38 -14.86 4.95
CA GLU A 130 7.99 -16.22 5.38
C GLU A 130 9.05 -16.84 6.28
N HIS A 131 10.32 -16.87 5.83
CA HIS A 131 11.41 -17.46 6.60
C HIS A 131 11.57 -16.78 7.96
N PHE A 132 11.55 -15.45 7.99
CA PHE A 132 11.64 -14.67 9.21
C PHE A 132 10.50 -14.96 10.19
N VAL A 133 9.24 -14.91 9.72
CA VAL A 133 8.07 -15.13 10.58
C VAL A 133 8.03 -16.56 11.09
N VAL A 134 8.29 -17.55 10.23
CA VAL A 134 8.31 -18.97 10.64
C VAL A 134 9.41 -19.21 11.67
N ARG A 135 10.60 -18.66 11.46
CA ARG A 135 11.75 -18.76 12.36
C ARG A 135 11.49 -18.09 13.71
N ARG A 136 10.83 -16.93 13.74
CA ARG A 136 10.58 -16.16 14.97
C ARG A 136 9.27 -16.55 15.68
N MET A 137 8.19 -16.64 14.93
CA MET A 137 6.81 -16.76 15.46
C MET A 137 6.16 -18.13 15.19
N GLY A 138 6.69 -18.87 14.22
CA GLY A 138 6.14 -20.17 13.80
C GLY A 138 5.16 -20.09 12.63
N ARG A 139 4.91 -21.25 12.02
CA ARG A 139 4.12 -21.40 10.78
C ARG A 139 2.70 -20.88 10.92
N GLU A 140 2.00 -21.21 12.00
CA GLU A 140 0.60 -20.80 12.19
C GLU A 140 0.48 -19.25 12.32
N SER A 141 1.50 -18.57 12.83
CA SER A 141 1.53 -17.10 12.85
C SER A 141 1.64 -16.51 11.43
N LEU A 142 2.44 -17.14 10.57
CA LEU A 142 2.50 -16.76 9.16
C LEU A 142 1.14 -16.96 8.50
N ASP A 143 0.62 -18.20 8.54
CA ASP A 143 -0.56 -18.61 7.79
C ASP A 143 -1.84 -17.89 8.24
N ARG A 144 -1.96 -17.55 9.52
CA ARG A 144 -3.19 -16.95 10.08
C ARG A 144 -3.19 -15.43 10.10
N LEU A 145 -2.02 -14.80 10.12
CA LEU A 145 -1.96 -13.35 10.32
C LEU A 145 -0.94 -12.63 9.44
N ALA A 146 0.34 -13.04 9.43
CA ALA A 146 1.36 -12.28 8.71
C ALA A 146 1.10 -12.30 7.19
N GLU A 147 0.77 -13.45 6.63
CA GLU A 147 0.44 -13.60 5.22
C GLU A 147 -0.79 -12.78 4.81
N PRO A 148 -1.97 -12.90 5.46
CA PRO A 148 -3.13 -12.13 5.04
C PRO A 148 -3.01 -10.62 5.30
N LEU A 149 -2.26 -10.19 6.31
CA LEU A 149 -1.95 -8.77 6.51
C LEU A 149 -1.11 -8.20 5.37
N VAL A 150 -0.07 -8.94 4.98
CA VAL A 150 0.83 -8.55 3.88
C VAL A 150 0.13 -8.70 2.53
N GLY A 151 -0.60 -9.79 2.33
CA GLY A 151 -1.40 -10.02 1.12
C GLY A 151 -2.43 -8.91 0.89
N GLY A 152 -3.10 -8.45 1.96
CA GLY A 152 -4.08 -7.36 1.89
C GLY A 152 -3.47 -5.98 1.56
N VAL A 153 -2.19 -5.75 1.90
CA VAL A 153 -1.51 -4.45 1.68
C VAL A 153 -0.61 -4.47 0.44
N HIS A 154 0.16 -5.54 0.25
CA HIS A 154 1.19 -5.64 -0.78
C HIS A 154 0.80 -6.53 -1.95
N ALA A 155 -0.28 -7.31 -1.85
CA ALA A 155 -0.64 -8.35 -2.82
C ALA A 155 0.60 -9.16 -3.24
N SER A 156 1.41 -9.60 -2.25
CA SER A 156 2.72 -10.22 -2.44
C SER A 156 2.78 -11.61 -1.84
N ASP A 157 3.71 -12.44 -2.34
CA ASP A 157 4.03 -13.74 -1.77
C ASP A 157 5.08 -13.59 -0.66
N PRO A 158 4.75 -13.87 0.62
CA PRO A 158 5.72 -13.80 1.71
C PRO A 158 6.95 -14.69 1.52
N GLY A 159 6.82 -15.78 0.73
CA GLY A 159 7.92 -16.68 0.41
C GLY A 159 8.97 -16.11 -0.54
N GLN A 160 8.66 -15.00 -1.21
CA GLN A 160 9.57 -14.31 -2.11
C GLN A 160 9.90 -12.88 -1.64
N MET A 161 9.11 -12.34 -0.73
CA MET A 161 9.19 -10.95 -0.29
C MET A 161 10.44 -10.71 0.56
N SER A 162 11.31 -9.81 0.13
CA SER A 162 12.45 -9.30 0.89
C SER A 162 11.97 -8.57 2.16
N LEU A 163 12.44 -8.99 3.30
CA LEU A 163 12.14 -8.34 4.57
C LEU A 163 12.86 -6.99 4.68
N ALA A 164 14.10 -6.91 4.21
CA ALA A 164 14.88 -5.67 4.23
C ALA A 164 14.25 -4.56 3.37
N ALA A 165 13.68 -4.92 2.22
CA ALA A 165 13.03 -3.96 1.33
C ALA A 165 11.64 -3.52 1.81
N THR A 166 10.93 -4.36 2.58
CA THR A 166 9.52 -4.12 2.96
C THR A 166 9.33 -3.73 4.41
N PHE A 167 10.03 -4.40 5.33
CA PHE A 167 9.90 -4.19 6.78
C PHE A 167 11.26 -4.17 7.48
N PRO A 168 12.19 -3.27 7.10
CA PRO A 168 13.56 -3.22 7.67
C PRO A 168 13.58 -3.09 9.18
N ASN A 169 12.58 -2.43 9.76
CA ASN A 169 12.43 -2.25 11.20
C ASN A 169 12.32 -3.58 11.97
N PHE A 170 11.88 -4.67 11.33
CA PHE A 170 11.85 -5.98 12.01
C PHE A 170 13.24 -6.58 12.15
N LEU A 171 14.08 -6.39 11.12
CA LEU A 171 15.50 -6.77 11.19
C LEU A 171 16.23 -5.92 12.23
N GLU A 172 15.98 -4.60 12.25
CA GLU A 172 16.53 -3.70 13.26
C GLU A 172 16.13 -4.11 14.68
N MET A 173 14.84 -4.44 14.91
CA MET A 173 14.36 -4.95 16.20
C MET A 173 15.02 -6.25 16.60
N GLU A 174 15.22 -7.19 15.67
CA GLU A 174 15.95 -8.42 15.94
C GLU A 174 17.41 -8.11 16.32
N GLN A 175 18.06 -7.20 15.62
CA GLN A 175 19.44 -6.81 15.90
C GLN A 175 19.59 -6.08 17.24
N GLU A 176 18.71 -5.16 17.56
CA GLU A 176 18.78 -4.35 18.79
C GLU A 176 18.37 -5.17 20.03
N PHE A 177 17.22 -5.87 19.95
CA PHE A 177 16.60 -6.52 21.11
C PHE A 177 16.74 -8.04 21.15
N GLY A 178 17.17 -8.68 20.05
CA GLY A 178 17.19 -10.14 19.89
C GLY A 178 15.80 -10.78 19.83
N SER A 179 14.71 -9.98 19.82
CA SER A 179 13.33 -10.44 19.89
C SER A 179 12.38 -9.36 19.39
N LEU A 180 11.42 -9.72 18.55
CA LEU A 180 10.36 -8.81 18.12
C LEU A 180 9.44 -8.41 19.26
N ILE A 181 9.10 -9.34 20.15
CA ILE A 181 8.28 -9.07 21.33
C ILE A 181 8.93 -7.99 22.19
N LYS A 182 10.25 -8.12 22.47
CA LYS A 182 10.99 -7.10 23.24
C LYS A 182 11.05 -5.76 22.50
N GLY A 183 11.31 -5.78 21.18
CA GLY A 183 11.33 -4.60 20.34
C GLY A 183 10.02 -3.83 20.39
N PHE A 184 8.90 -4.49 20.13
CA PHE A 184 7.57 -3.86 20.18
C PHE A 184 7.17 -3.37 21.58
N LEU A 185 7.54 -4.10 22.65
CA LEU A 185 7.31 -3.62 24.01
C LEU A 185 8.10 -2.34 24.31
N ASN A 186 9.34 -2.25 23.80
CA ASN A 186 10.15 -1.04 23.91
C ASN A 186 9.56 0.12 23.13
N GLU A 187 9.16 -0.11 21.87
CA GLU A 187 8.48 0.90 21.06
C GLU A 187 7.19 1.43 21.73
N ARG A 188 6.40 0.54 22.33
CA ARG A 188 5.22 0.94 23.10
C ARG A 188 5.59 1.85 24.26
N LYS A 189 6.62 1.50 25.04
CA LYS A 189 7.11 2.34 26.15
C LYS A 189 7.60 3.70 25.65
N LYS A 190 8.35 3.74 24.53
CA LYS A 190 8.80 5.00 23.91
C LYS A 190 7.62 5.88 23.51
N ARG A 191 6.58 5.31 22.86
CA ARG A 191 5.38 6.06 22.47
C ARG A 191 4.60 6.59 23.68
N GLU A 192 4.41 5.79 24.71
CA GLU A 192 3.76 6.21 25.96
C GLU A 192 4.52 7.36 26.63
N ALA A 193 5.84 7.29 26.68
CA ALA A 193 6.70 8.34 27.22
C ALA A 193 6.60 9.63 26.39
N MET A 194 6.64 9.52 25.06
CA MET A 194 6.48 10.67 24.16
C MET A 194 5.11 11.32 24.28
N ARG A 195 4.05 10.52 24.39
CA ARG A 195 2.68 11.04 24.58
C ARG A 195 2.50 11.78 25.90
N LYS A 196 3.18 11.32 26.96
CA LYS A 196 3.23 12.06 28.26
C LYS A 196 4.01 13.36 28.16
N LYS A 197 5.15 13.33 27.44
CA LYS A 197 6.03 14.50 27.28
C LYS A 197 5.41 15.58 26.37
N TYR A 198 4.67 15.13 25.34
CA TYR A 198 4.04 16.00 24.33
C TYR A 198 2.56 15.62 24.21
N PRO A 199 1.71 16.04 25.15
CA PRO A 199 0.28 15.78 25.09
C PRO A 199 -0.33 16.47 23.87
N PRO A 200 -1.36 15.88 23.24
CA PRO A 200 -2.08 16.51 22.14
C PRO A 200 -2.57 17.90 22.56
N LYS A 201 -2.47 18.88 21.65
CA LYS A 201 -3.03 20.21 21.92
C LYS A 201 -4.54 20.10 22.11
N PRO A 202 -5.14 20.81 23.09
CA PRO A 202 -6.59 20.88 23.23
C PRO A 202 -7.24 21.33 21.91
N GLY A 203 -8.26 20.58 21.43
CA GLY A 203 -8.95 20.88 20.18
C GLY A 203 -8.24 20.40 18.89
N ALA A 204 -7.05 19.80 18.97
CA ALA A 204 -6.46 19.18 17.81
C ALA A 204 -7.29 17.96 17.40
N LYS A 205 -7.68 17.89 16.11
CA LYS A 205 -8.29 16.66 15.57
C LYS A 205 -7.28 15.51 15.76
N PRO A 206 -7.66 14.39 16.39
CA PRO A 206 -6.74 13.27 16.54
C PRO A 206 -6.42 12.71 15.14
N TRP A 207 -5.13 12.63 14.83
CA TRP A 207 -4.69 11.89 13.65
C TRP A 207 -4.87 10.39 13.93
N ALA A 208 -5.71 9.74 13.15
CA ALA A 208 -5.78 8.29 13.15
C ALA A 208 -4.55 7.70 12.46
N PHE A 209 -4.29 6.41 12.65
CA PHE A 209 -3.22 5.74 11.92
C PHE A 209 -3.46 5.78 10.41
N PHE A 210 -4.71 5.55 9.97
CA PHE A 210 -5.15 5.71 8.59
C PHE A 210 -5.93 7.01 8.42
N ASN A 211 -5.66 7.71 7.33
CA ASN A 211 -6.37 8.91 6.91
C ASN A 211 -6.68 8.82 5.40
N THR A 212 -7.67 9.57 4.96
CA THR A 212 -8.10 9.69 3.56
C THR A 212 -8.48 11.15 3.28
N PHE A 213 -9.05 11.44 2.12
CA PHE A 213 -9.69 12.72 1.83
C PHE A 213 -11.21 12.57 1.77
N HIS A 214 -11.93 13.65 2.02
CA HIS A 214 -13.40 13.63 2.14
C HIS A 214 -14.08 13.07 0.89
N ARG A 215 -13.67 13.49 -0.29
CA ARG A 215 -14.17 13.01 -1.58
C ARG A 215 -13.37 11.84 -2.17
N GLY A 216 -12.55 11.17 -1.37
CA GLY A 216 -11.70 10.06 -1.79
C GLY A 216 -10.27 10.45 -2.10
N MET A 217 -9.45 9.45 -2.38
CA MET A 217 -8.02 9.66 -2.60
C MET A 217 -7.70 10.42 -3.90
N GLN A 218 -8.63 10.49 -4.84
CA GLN A 218 -8.50 11.25 -6.08
C GLN A 218 -8.31 12.75 -5.81
N ASP A 219 -8.88 13.31 -4.75
CA ASP A 219 -8.74 14.73 -4.37
C ASP A 219 -7.27 15.18 -4.33
N LEU A 220 -6.36 14.31 -3.89
CA LEU A 220 -4.93 14.62 -3.87
C LEU A 220 -4.39 14.86 -5.29
N THR A 221 -4.73 14.00 -6.23
CA THR A 221 -4.23 14.08 -7.61
C THR A 221 -4.89 15.21 -8.40
N ASP A 222 -6.16 15.48 -8.12
CA ASP A 222 -6.89 16.60 -8.73
C ASP A 222 -6.32 17.95 -8.27
N ALA A 223 -6.01 18.09 -6.99
CA ALA A 223 -5.35 19.28 -6.46
C ALA A 223 -3.93 19.46 -7.01
N MET A 224 -3.18 18.36 -7.20
CA MET A 224 -1.88 18.40 -7.85
C MET A 224 -1.99 18.83 -9.33
N ALA A 225 -2.97 18.30 -10.05
CA ALA A 225 -3.23 18.66 -11.44
C ALA A 225 -3.60 20.14 -11.58
N ALA A 226 -4.47 20.64 -10.72
CA ALA A 226 -4.85 22.06 -10.69
C ALA A 226 -3.63 22.95 -10.41
N ALA A 227 -2.73 22.55 -9.52
CA ALA A 227 -1.50 23.30 -9.23
C ALA A 227 -0.50 23.30 -10.38
N VAL A 228 -0.46 22.22 -11.19
CA VAL A 228 0.38 22.13 -12.40
C VAL A 228 -0.18 23.00 -13.54
N GLY A 229 -1.49 23.04 -13.70
CA GLY A 229 -2.21 23.66 -14.80
C GLY A 229 -2.53 22.66 -15.92
N GLU A 230 -3.77 22.66 -16.40
CA GLU A 230 -4.28 21.71 -17.40
C GLU A 230 -3.54 21.82 -18.73
N ASP A 231 -3.13 23.01 -19.13
CA ASP A 231 -2.34 23.29 -20.33
C ASP A 231 -0.97 22.60 -20.37
N ARG A 232 -0.49 22.12 -19.22
CA ARG A 232 0.79 21.41 -19.06
C ARG A 232 0.63 19.91 -18.93
N ILE A 233 -0.58 19.40 -19.11
CA ILE A 233 -0.92 17.98 -18.94
C ILE A 233 -1.50 17.45 -20.25
N ILE A 234 -0.90 16.38 -20.77
CA ILE A 234 -1.38 15.65 -21.94
C ILE A 234 -1.83 14.26 -21.45
N THR A 235 -3.09 13.95 -21.64
CA THR A 235 -3.70 12.64 -21.32
C THR A 235 -4.02 11.86 -22.59
N GLY A 236 -4.30 10.56 -22.48
CA GLY A 236 -4.65 9.71 -23.62
C GLY A 236 -3.49 9.45 -24.60
N ALA A 237 -2.25 9.80 -24.22
CA ALA A 237 -1.07 9.72 -25.09
C ALA A 237 0.07 8.97 -24.36
N ALA A 238 0.36 7.75 -24.81
CA ALA A 238 1.50 6.99 -24.30
C ALA A 238 2.82 7.51 -24.89
N VAL A 239 3.89 7.58 -24.09
CA VAL A 239 5.23 7.74 -24.61
C VAL A 239 5.70 6.40 -25.19
N THR A 240 6.02 6.37 -26.47
CA THR A 240 6.47 5.17 -27.19
C THR A 240 7.98 5.13 -27.40
N GLU A 241 8.59 6.31 -27.55
CA GLU A 241 10.03 6.46 -27.71
C GLU A 241 10.56 7.57 -26.81
N LEU A 242 11.77 7.36 -26.31
CA LEU A 242 12.47 8.32 -25.46
C LEU A 242 13.95 8.35 -25.86
N ASP A 243 14.42 9.47 -26.38
CA ASP A 243 15.80 9.65 -26.80
C ASP A 243 16.35 11.04 -26.42
N ARG A 244 17.66 11.23 -26.67
CA ARG A 244 18.30 12.53 -26.59
C ARG A 244 18.56 13.08 -27.98
N GLY A 245 17.97 14.23 -28.28
CA GLY A 245 18.17 14.94 -29.52
C GLY A 245 19.55 15.61 -29.63
N GLU A 246 19.85 16.17 -30.80
CA GLU A 246 21.00 17.02 -31.02
C GLU A 246 20.94 18.22 -30.05
N GLY A 247 22.04 18.51 -29.36
CA GLY A 247 22.09 19.54 -28.32
C GLY A 247 21.73 19.05 -26.90
N GLY A 248 21.40 17.76 -26.71
CA GLY A 248 21.22 17.13 -25.40
C GLY A 248 19.85 17.26 -24.78
N ALA A 249 18.88 17.88 -25.46
CA ALA A 249 17.48 17.91 -25.03
C ALA A 249 16.84 16.51 -25.13
N TRP A 250 15.98 16.20 -24.17
CA TRP A 250 15.18 14.99 -24.20
C TRP A 250 14.02 15.11 -25.19
N ARG A 251 13.72 14.04 -25.91
CA ARG A 251 12.58 13.93 -26.83
C ARG A 251 11.75 12.73 -26.45
N ALA A 252 10.45 12.95 -26.26
CA ALA A 252 9.45 11.92 -25.99
C ALA A 252 8.47 11.88 -27.17
N THR A 253 8.47 10.79 -27.93
CA THR A 253 7.50 10.55 -29.01
C THR A 253 6.25 9.93 -28.40
N LEU A 254 5.11 10.51 -28.69
CA LEU A 254 3.81 10.05 -28.22
C LEU A 254 3.17 9.07 -29.20
N SER A 255 2.24 8.24 -28.71
CA SER A 255 1.43 7.33 -29.54
C SER A 255 0.56 8.06 -30.57
N THR A 256 0.38 9.36 -30.43
CA THR A 256 -0.28 10.25 -31.39
C THR A 256 0.63 10.68 -32.53
N GLY A 257 1.94 10.41 -32.46
CA GLY A 257 2.96 10.89 -33.39
C GLY A 257 3.52 12.26 -33.00
N GLU A 258 3.00 12.92 -32.02
CA GLU A 258 3.54 14.18 -31.50
C GLU A 258 4.88 13.94 -30.77
N VAL A 259 5.81 14.89 -30.88
CA VAL A 259 7.10 14.87 -30.17
C VAL A 259 7.13 16.01 -29.15
N VAL A 260 7.32 15.67 -27.91
CA VAL A 260 7.50 16.63 -26.80
C VAL A 260 8.97 16.69 -26.43
N THR A 261 9.52 17.89 -26.29
CA THR A 261 10.92 18.11 -25.91
C THR A 261 11.03 18.74 -24.53
N GLY A 262 12.15 18.48 -23.85
CA GLY A 262 12.42 19.07 -22.52
C GLY A 262 13.88 18.92 -22.15
N ASP A 263 14.33 19.69 -21.17
CA ASP A 263 15.69 19.66 -20.66
C ASP A 263 15.94 18.41 -19.78
N ALA A 264 14.85 17.85 -19.24
CA ALA A 264 14.91 16.66 -18.39
C ALA A 264 13.64 15.81 -18.52
N VAL A 265 13.76 14.52 -18.13
CA VAL A 265 12.66 13.57 -18.08
C VAL A 265 12.65 12.81 -16.77
N ILE A 266 11.47 12.70 -16.16
CA ILE A 266 11.20 11.84 -15.01
C ILE A 266 10.18 10.80 -15.45
N VAL A 267 10.58 9.51 -15.48
CA VAL A 267 9.70 8.39 -15.78
C VAL A 267 9.08 7.89 -14.49
N ALA A 268 7.79 8.17 -14.30
CA ALA A 268 7.03 7.86 -13.07
C ALA A 268 5.88 6.86 -13.33
N THR A 269 6.07 5.97 -14.29
CA THR A 269 5.11 4.93 -14.66
C THR A 269 5.31 3.66 -13.82
N GLU A 270 4.43 2.66 -14.00
CA GLU A 270 4.64 1.32 -13.43
C GLU A 270 5.98 0.74 -13.91
N ALA A 271 6.65 -0.09 -13.08
CA ALA A 271 7.99 -0.59 -13.36
C ALA A 271 8.09 -1.29 -14.74
N TRP A 272 7.10 -2.12 -15.09
CA TRP A 272 7.07 -2.80 -16.40
C TRP A 272 6.98 -1.82 -17.59
N ALA A 273 6.28 -0.70 -17.43
CA ALA A 273 6.21 0.34 -18.47
C ALA A 273 7.47 1.22 -18.47
N ALA A 274 8.00 1.53 -17.30
CA ALA A 274 9.24 2.27 -17.13
C ALA A 274 10.42 1.50 -17.77
N ALA A 275 10.44 0.18 -17.69
CA ALA A 275 11.50 -0.67 -18.24
C ALA A 275 11.69 -0.45 -19.75
N THR A 276 10.59 -0.38 -20.51
CA THR A 276 10.63 -0.17 -21.96
C THR A 276 11.25 1.18 -22.31
N LEU A 277 10.91 2.23 -21.58
CA LEU A 277 11.48 3.58 -21.81
C LEU A 277 12.93 3.67 -21.32
N ALA A 278 13.21 3.10 -20.13
CA ALA A 278 14.55 3.10 -19.57
C ALA A 278 15.55 2.32 -20.45
N GLN A 279 15.10 1.25 -21.11
CA GLN A 279 15.96 0.46 -22.02
C GLN A 279 16.43 1.24 -23.23
N GLN A 280 15.65 2.22 -23.69
CA GLN A 280 16.03 3.11 -24.79
C GLN A 280 17.09 4.14 -24.36
N VAL A 281 17.18 4.40 -23.05
CA VAL A 281 18.13 5.34 -22.46
C VAL A 281 19.43 4.65 -22.05
N ASP A 282 19.31 3.52 -21.34
CA ASP A 282 20.41 2.65 -20.91
C ASP A 282 19.90 1.21 -20.84
N GLU A 283 20.52 0.32 -21.62
CA GLU A 283 20.11 -1.09 -21.72
C GLU A 283 20.12 -1.81 -20.37
N ARG A 284 21.13 -1.55 -19.54
CA ARG A 284 21.26 -2.19 -18.24
C ARG A 284 20.23 -1.68 -17.23
N VAL A 285 19.96 -0.35 -17.22
CA VAL A 285 18.89 0.23 -16.40
C VAL A 285 17.55 -0.38 -16.79
N GLY A 286 17.25 -0.45 -18.08
CA GLY A 286 16.03 -1.08 -18.60
C GLY A 286 15.88 -2.53 -18.15
N ALA A 287 16.94 -3.33 -18.29
CA ALA A 287 16.96 -4.73 -17.88
C ALA A 287 16.74 -4.90 -16.36
N LEU A 288 17.36 -4.07 -15.55
CA LEU A 288 17.17 -4.08 -14.09
C LEU A 288 15.72 -3.72 -13.70
N VAL A 289 15.15 -2.68 -14.30
CA VAL A 289 13.76 -2.28 -14.06
C VAL A 289 12.79 -3.37 -14.53
N ALA A 290 13.02 -3.98 -15.68
CA ALA A 290 12.23 -5.11 -16.20
C ALA A 290 12.26 -6.34 -15.28
N SER A 291 13.34 -6.52 -14.54
CA SER A 291 13.50 -7.64 -13.59
C SER A 291 12.71 -7.46 -12.28
N ILE A 292 12.06 -6.31 -12.06
CA ILE A 292 11.16 -6.09 -10.92
C ILE A 292 9.83 -6.78 -11.21
N PRO A 293 9.50 -7.90 -10.55
CA PRO A 293 8.24 -8.59 -10.81
C PRO A 293 7.05 -7.72 -10.40
N CYS A 294 5.94 -7.86 -11.08
CA CYS A 294 4.71 -7.16 -10.76
C CYS A 294 3.54 -8.14 -10.69
N SER A 295 2.67 -8.01 -9.70
CA SER A 295 1.44 -8.80 -9.61
C SER A 295 0.22 -7.98 -10.01
N SER A 296 -0.81 -8.69 -10.50
CA SER A 296 -2.12 -8.12 -10.82
C SER A 296 -3.10 -8.39 -9.67
N SER A 297 -3.98 -7.43 -9.43
CA SER A 297 -5.06 -7.54 -8.47
C SER A 297 -6.30 -6.80 -8.96
N ALA A 298 -7.43 -7.08 -8.34
CA ALA A 298 -8.64 -6.28 -8.55
C ALA A 298 -9.29 -5.95 -7.21
N THR A 299 -9.96 -4.81 -7.20
CA THR A 299 -10.89 -4.44 -6.13
C THR A 299 -12.31 -4.42 -6.67
N VAL A 300 -13.23 -4.91 -5.87
CA VAL A 300 -14.64 -5.00 -6.24
C VAL A 300 -15.48 -4.36 -5.13
N PRO A 301 -15.69 -3.03 -5.20
CA PRO A 301 -16.65 -2.35 -4.33
C PRO A 301 -18.07 -2.77 -4.69
N MET A 302 -18.86 -2.98 -3.64
CA MET A 302 -20.28 -3.34 -3.71
C MET A 302 -21.04 -2.59 -2.63
N ALA A 303 -22.21 -2.07 -2.96
CA ALA A 303 -23.14 -1.50 -1.99
C ALA A 303 -24.31 -2.45 -1.76
N PHE A 304 -24.68 -2.65 -0.50
CA PHE A 304 -25.86 -3.41 -0.10
C PHE A 304 -26.80 -2.53 0.72
N ARG A 305 -28.07 -2.93 0.80
CA ARG A 305 -28.98 -2.33 1.77
C ARG A 305 -28.57 -2.72 3.17
N ALA A 306 -28.66 -1.80 4.12
CA ALA A 306 -28.28 -2.09 5.51
C ALA A 306 -29.15 -3.22 6.12
N GLU A 307 -30.41 -3.32 5.70
CA GLU A 307 -31.36 -4.37 6.12
C GLU A 307 -31.01 -5.80 5.68
N ASP A 308 -30.15 -5.92 4.62
CA ASP A 308 -29.66 -7.21 4.15
C ASP A 308 -28.47 -7.71 5.01
N CYS A 309 -27.88 -6.83 5.81
CA CYS A 309 -26.75 -7.17 6.69
C CYS A 309 -27.30 -7.61 8.05
N PRO A 310 -26.98 -8.83 8.52
CA PRO A 310 -27.59 -9.43 9.71
C PRO A 310 -27.13 -8.82 11.03
N PHE A 311 -26.14 -7.92 11.01
CA PHE A 311 -25.56 -7.28 12.20
C PHE A 311 -24.90 -5.93 11.86
N ASP A 312 -24.69 -5.14 12.89
CA ASP A 312 -24.04 -3.85 12.80
C ASP A 312 -22.54 -4.04 12.46
N LEU A 313 -22.14 -3.59 11.29
CA LEU A 313 -20.79 -3.78 10.74
C LEU A 313 -19.82 -2.73 11.30
N LYS A 314 -19.36 -2.92 12.54
CA LYS A 314 -18.42 -2.02 13.25
C LYS A 314 -16.97 -2.52 13.21
N TRP A 315 -16.46 -2.82 11.99
CA TRP A 315 -15.08 -3.26 11.77
C TRP A 315 -14.46 -2.53 10.57
N PHE A 316 -13.13 -2.50 10.51
CA PHE A 316 -12.43 -1.99 9.33
C PHE A 316 -12.48 -2.96 8.17
N GLY A 317 -12.40 -4.25 8.46
CA GLY A 317 -12.37 -5.24 7.40
C GLY A 317 -12.22 -6.67 7.89
N ILE A 318 -12.18 -7.55 6.91
CA ILE A 318 -12.02 -9.00 7.07
C ILE A 318 -10.78 -9.40 6.28
N LEU A 319 -9.88 -10.16 6.88
CA LEU A 319 -8.75 -10.79 6.22
C LEU A 319 -9.08 -12.26 5.96
N SER A 320 -8.79 -12.73 4.76
CA SER A 320 -8.98 -14.13 4.37
C SER A 320 -7.62 -14.78 4.15
N PRO A 321 -7.09 -15.55 5.12
CA PRO A 321 -5.85 -16.27 4.97
C PRO A 321 -5.87 -17.22 3.78
N THR A 322 -4.78 -17.30 3.01
CA THR A 322 -4.68 -18.23 1.86
C THR A 322 -4.92 -19.69 2.25
N VAL A 323 -4.59 -20.06 3.48
CA VAL A 323 -4.84 -21.41 4.03
C VAL A 323 -6.33 -21.79 4.10
N GLU A 324 -7.24 -20.80 4.00
CA GLU A 324 -8.68 -21.05 3.92
C GLU A 324 -9.17 -21.40 2.51
N GLY A 325 -8.30 -21.29 1.48
CA GLY A 325 -8.59 -21.68 0.10
C GLY A 325 -9.65 -20.84 -0.60
N ARG A 326 -9.88 -19.60 -0.13
CA ARG A 326 -10.86 -18.67 -0.71
C ARG A 326 -10.24 -17.84 -1.82
N PRO A 327 -11.00 -17.47 -2.86
CA PRO A 327 -10.53 -16.55 -3.90
C PRO A 327 -10.36 -15.11 -3.40
N LEU A 328 -10.98 -14.77 -2.28
CA LEU A 328 -10.98 -13.45 -1.68
C LEU A 328 -9.76 -13.30 -0.75
N LEU A 329 -8.99 -12.21 -0.88
CA LEU A 329 -7.87 -11.87 -0.02
C LEU A 329 -8.35 -11.10 1.24
N ALA A 330 -9.24 -10.14 1.03
CA ALA A 330 -9.74 -9.28 2.09
C ALA A 330 -11.07 -8.61 1.70
N VAL A 331 -11.77 -8.08 2.69
CA VAL A 331 -12.87 -7.14 2.52
C VAL A 331 -12.63 -5.92 3.38
N THR A 332 -12.67 -4.72 2.82
CA THR A 332 -12.77 -3.49 3.59
C THR A 332 -14.25 -3.11 3.76
N LEU A 333 -14.65 -2.80 4.99
CA LEU A 333 -15.95 -2.25 5.30
C LEU A 333 -15.87 -0.73 5.17
N SER A 334 -15.96 -0.22 3.93
CA SER A 334 -15.63 1.18 3.60
C SER A 334 -16.50 2.19 4.34
N SER A 335 -17.82 1.98 4.40
CA SER A 335 -18.74 2.85 5.15
C SER A 335 -18.60 2.75 6.67
N SER A 336 -18.02 1.66 7.19
CA SER A 336 -17.68 1.52 8.61
C SER A 336 -16.34 2.18 8.95
N LYS A 337 -15.37 2.06 8.05
CA LYS A 337 -14.01 2.60 8.22
C LYS A 337 -13.97 4.12 8.06
N TRP A 338 -14.71 4.66 7.11
CA TRP A 338 -14.72 6.07 6.74
C TRP A 338 -16.09 6.71 6.96
N PRO A 339 -16.17 7.97 7.39
CA PRO A 339 -17.42 8.72 7.33
C PRO A 339 -17.80 9.02 5.87
N ASP A 340 -19.07 9.21 5.65
CA ASP A 340 -19.66 9.75 4.42
C ASP A 340 -19.31 9.01 3.11
N ARG A 341 -19.11 7.67 3.21
CA ARG A 341 -18.80 6.82 2.04
C ARG A 341 -20.04 6.20 1.39
N ALA A 342 -21.19 6.22 2.07
CA ALA A 342 -22.42 5.67 1.59
C ALA A 342 -23.62 6.43 2.19
N PRO A 343 -24.80 6.42 1.55
CA PRO A 343 -26.04 6.90 2.16
C PRO A 343 -26.36 6.14 3.46
N GLU A 344 -27.18 6.74 4.34
CA GLU A 344 -27.45 6.26 5.70
C GLU A 344 -27.94 4.80 5.75
N ASN A 345 -28.80 4.40 4.81
CA ASN A 345 -29.37 3.04 4.74
C ASN A 345 -28.58 2.10 3.82
N ARG A 346 -27.32 2.40 3.58
CA ARG A 346 -26.43 1.64 2.70
C ARG A 346 -25.15 1.21 3.40
N VAL A 347 -24.63 0.08 2.96
CA VAL A 347 -23.34 -0.45 3.39
C VAL A 347 -22.43 -0.59 2.16
N LEU A 348 -21.31 0.14 2.16
CA LEU A 348 -20.30 0.02 1.11
C LEU A 348 -19.18 -0.90 1.58
N LEU A 349 -18.99 -1.99 0.86
CA LEU A 349 -17.97 -3.00 1.08
C LEU A 349 -17.04 -3.05 -0.13
N ARG A 350 -15.77 -3.42 0.06
CA ARG A 350 -14.83 -3.57 -1.04
C ARG A 350 -14.05 -4.88 -0.89
N GLY A 351 -14.28 -5.84 -1.78
CA GLY A 351 -13.54 -7.08 -1.87
C GLY A 351 -12.22 -6.91 -2.62
N PHE A 352 -11.21 -7.69 -2.25
CA PHE A 352 -9.89 -7.74 -2.89
C PHE A 352 -9.60 -9.14 -3.37
N VAL A 353 -9.16 -9.27 -4.63
CA VAL A 353 -8.83 -10.55 -5.28
C VAL A 353 -7.54 -10.42 -6.10
N GLY A 354 -6.96 -11.56 -6.50
CA GLY A 354 -5.72 -11.61 -7.27
C GLY A 354 -4.49 -11.78 -6.39
N GLY A 355 -3.41 -11.08 -6.69
CA GLY A 355 -2.10 -11.29 -6.07
C GLY A 355 -1.39 -12.54 -6.59
N PRO A 356 -0.08 -12.74 -6.28
CA PRO A 356 0.74 -13.76 -6.93
C PRO A 356 0.27 -15.20 -6.65
N ARG A 357 -0.43 -15.44 -5.54
CA ARG A 357 -0.94 -16.77 -5.16
C ARG A 357 -2.32 -17.09 -5.71
N ASN A 358 -3.01 -16.14 -6.35
CA ASN A 358 -4.38 -16.31 -6.86
C ASN A 358 -4.58 -15.61 -8.22
N GLN A 359 -3.61 -15.73 -9.13
CA GLN A 359 -3.65 -15.09 -10.44
C GLN A 359 -4.82 -15.61 -11.32
N GLY A 360 -5.18 -16.88 -11.22
CA GLY A 360 -6.24 -17.47 -12.04
C GLY A 360 -7.60 -16.77 -11.91
N VAL A 361 -7.90 -16.14 -10.78
CA VAL A 361 -9.14 -15.37 -10.62
C VAL A 361 -9.16 -14.11 -11.49
N MET A 362 -8.00 -13.60 -11.89
CA MET A 362 -7.87 -12.41 -12.74
C MET A 362 -8.18 -12.67 -14.23
N GLU A 363 -8.29 -13.94 -14.63
CA GLU A 363 -8.65 -14.35 -15.99
C GLU A 363 -10.17 -14.27 -16.24
N GLN A 364 -10.96 -14.20 -15.17
CA GLN A 364 -12.42 -14.11 -15.22
C GLN A 364 -12.88 -12.75 -15.76
N GLY A 365 -14.04 -12.70 -16.43
CA GLY A 365 -14.69 -11.44 -16.82
C GLY A 365 -15.15 -10.61 -15.60
N ASP A 366 -15.48 -9.34 -15.82
CA ASP A 366 -15.85 -8.45 -14.71
C ASP A 366 -17.12 -8.90 -13.98
N ASP A 367 -18.14 -9.34 -14.72
CA ASP A 367 -19.40 -9.82 -14.12
C ASP A 367 -19.16 -11.09 -13.28
N GLU A 368 -18.34 -12.01 -13.81
CA GLU A 368 -18.00 -13.26 -13.11
C GLU A 368 -17.17 -12.98 -11.87
N LEU A 369 -16.20 -12.07 -11.97
CA LEU A 369 -15.39 -11.66 -10.85
C LEU A 369 -16.21 -10.97 -9.76
N ALA A 370 -17.15 -10.11 -10.14
CA ALA A 370 -18.09 -9.48 -9.22
C ALA A 370 -18.94 -10.52 -8.51
N GLU A 371 -19.45 -11.52 -9.23
CA GLU A 371 -20.28 -12.60 -8.66
C GLU A 371 -19.47 -13.49 -7.70
N ILE A 372 -18.22 -13.80 -8.02
CA ILE A 372 -17.31 -14.52 -7.12
C ILE A 372 -17.17 -13.74 -5.80
N VAL A 373 -16.86 -12.44 -5.87
CA VAL A 373 -16.69 -11.58 -4.70
C VAL A 373 -17.98 -11.44 -3.92
N ARG A 374 -19.13 -11.24 -4.60
CA ARG A 374 -20.45 -11.18 -3.97
C ARG A 374 -20.73 -12.42 -3.13
N LYS A 375 -20.58 -13.61 -3.71
CA LYS A 375 -20.81 -14.88 -3.00
C LYS A 375 -19.95 -14.99 -1.75
N GLN A 376 -18.68 -14.60 -1.84
CA GLN A 376 -17.77 -14.63 -0.69
C GLN A 376 -18.20 -13.64 0.41
N ILE A 377 -18.56 -12.41 0.06
CA ILE A 377 -19.03 -11.39 1.02
C ILE A 377 -20.31 -11.86 1.70
N VAL A 378 -21.31 -12.32 0.92
CA VAL A 378 -22.61 -12.80 1.41
C VAL A 378 -22.42 -13.97 2.40
N GLU A 379 -21.58 -14.95 2.04
CA GLU A 379 -21.27 -16.08 2.91
C GLU A 379 -20.58 -15.66 4.20
N LEU A 380 -19.51 -14.85 4.10
CA LEU A 380 -18.71 -14.42 5.25
C LEU A 380 -19.50 -13.58 6.24
N LEU A 381 -20.39 -12.73 5.73
CA LEU A 381 -21.24 -11.87 6.56
C LEU A 381 -22.55 -12.54 6.97
N GLY A 382 -22.82 -13.77 6.56
CA GLY A 382 -24.05 -14.49 6.90
C GLY A 382 -25.33 -13.81 6.38
N MET A 383 -25.23 -13.10 5.25
CA MET A 383 -26.35 -12.48 4.57
C MET A 383 -27.22 -13.56 3.89
N LYS A 384 -28.43 -13.19 3.47
CA LYS A 384 -29.25 -14.10 2.65
C LYS A 384 -28.49 -14.45 1.37
N SER A 385 -28.51 -15.72 0.96
CA SER A 385 -27.74 -16.22 -0.18
C SER A 385 -28.06 -15.54 -1.52
N ASP A 386 -29.27 -14.99 -1.64
CA ASP A 386 -29.80 -14.26 -2.79
C ASP A 386 -29.61 -12.73 -2.68
N ALA A 387 -28.99 -12.22 -1.60
CA ALA A 387 -28.73 -10.80 -1.42
C ALA A 387 -27.95 -10.23 -2.62
N GLN A 388 -28.52 -9.20 -3.23
CA GLN A 388 -27.94 -8.52 -4.39
C GLN A 388 -27.42 -7.14 -4.00
N PRO A 389 -26.27 -6.73 -4.51
CA PRO A 389 -25.79 -5.37 -4.30
C PRO A 389 -26.64 -4.37 -5.12
N VAL A 390 -26.82 -3.16 -4.59
CA VAL A 390 -27.40 -2.02 -5.30
C VAL A 390 -26.54 -1.67 -6.51
N PHE A 391 -25.23 -1.73 -6.34
CA PHE A 391 -24.27 -1.70 -7.43
C PHE A 391 -23.04 -2.56 -7.11
N SER A 392 -22.32 -2.97 -8.15
CA SER A 392 -20.97 -3.48 -8.10
C SER A 392 -20.11 -2.88 -9.20
N ARG A 393 -18.82 -2.70 -8.95
CA ARG A 393 -17.87 -2.24 -9.96
C ARG A 393 -16.54 -2.99 -9.80
N VAL A 394 -15.88 -3.28 -10.90
CA VAL A 394 -14.56 -3.94 -10.89
C VAL A 394 -13.50 -2.94 -11.30
N TYR A 395 -12.44 -2.82 -10.50
CA TYR A 395 -11.23 -2.07 -10.84
C TYR A 395 -10.06 -3.03 -10.94
N ARG A 396 -9.50 -3.16 -12.15
CA ARG A 396 -8.36 -4.03 -12.44
C ARG A 396 -7.06 -3.25 -12.43
N TRP A 397 -6.09 -3.78 -11.71
CA TRP A 397 -4.75 -3.22 -11.58
C TRP A 397 -3.73 -4.21 -12.14
N ALA A 398 -3.70 -4.32 -13.48
CA ALA A 398 -2.79 -5.22 -14.19
C ALA A 398 -1.33 -4.79 -13.96
N GLY A 399 -0.51 -5.70 -13.39
CA GLY A 399 0.88 -5.39 -13.04
C GLY A 399 1.03 -4.20 -12.08
N GLY A 400 -0.03 -3.85 -11.33
CA GLY A 400 -0.07 -2.64 -10.52
C GLY A 400 0.70 -2.73 -9.20
N MET A 401 1.11 -3.94 -8.77
CA MET A 401 1.79 -4.14 -7.49
C MET A 401 3.20 -4.70 -7.70
N PRO A 402 4.25 -3.86 -7.62
CA PRO A 402 5.62 -4.33 -7.70
C PRO A 402 5.95 -5.23 -6.51
N GLN A 403 6.71 -6.29 -6.78
CA GLN A 403 7.08 -7.30 -5.83
C GLN A 403 8.55 -7.13 -5.45
N TYR A 404 8.80 -6.73 -4.20
CA TYR A 404 10.15 -6.57 -3.68
C TYR A 404 10.68 -7.93 -3.23
N THR A 405 11.24 -8.67 -4.17
CA THR A 405 11.86 -9.99 -3.93
C THR A 405 13.25 -9.85 -3.33
N LEU A 406 13.84 -10.94 -2.87
CA LEU A 406 15.24 -10.93 -2.41
C LEU A 406 16.17 -10.31 -3.47
N GLY A 407 17.13 -9.48 -3.04
CA GLY A 407 18.02 -8.71 -3.90
C GLY A 407 17.37 -7.45 -4.50
N HIS A 408 16.16 -7.07 -4.06
CA HIS A 408 15.49 -5.87 -4.57
C HIS A 408 16.28 -4.59 -4.27
N LEU A 409 16.83 -4.45 -3.06
CA LEU A 409 17.60 -3.24 -2.69
C LEU A 409 18.86 -3.11 -3.54
N ASP A 410 19.62 -4.19 -3.74
CA ASP A 410 20.82 -4.19 -4.58
C ASP A 410 20.48 -3.79 -6.03
N ARG A 411 19.37 -4.32 -6.54
CA ARG A 411 18.84 -3.94 -7.86
C ARG A 411 18.51 -2.45 -7.94
N VAL A 412 17.83 -1.91 -6.92
CA VAL A 412 17.47 -0.48 -6.90
C VAL A 412 18.71 0.39 -6.73
N ASP A 413 19.68 0.00 -5.91
CA ASP A 413 20.95 0.71 -5.74
C ASP A 413 21.72 0.77 -7.07
N GLU A 414 21.77 -0.33 -7.85
CA GLU A 414 22.38 -0.33 -9.20
C GLU A 414 21.61 0.56 -10.18
N ILE A 415 20.26 0.52 -10.16
CA ILE A 415 19.42 1.39 -10.99
C ILE A 415 19.71 2.87 -10.67
N GLU A 416 19.72 3.24 -9.41
CA GLU A 416 19.96 4.61 -8.97
C GLU A 416 21.38 5.09 -9.31
N ALA A 417 22.40 4.25 -9.08
CA ALA A 417 23.80 4.58 -9.41
C ALA A 417 23.98 4.82 -10.91
N ARG A 418 23.47 3.90 -11.76
CA ARG A 418 23.56 4.08 -13.22
C ARG A 418 22.74 5.27 -13.72
N SER A 419 21.54 5.44 -13.20
CA SER A 419 20.71 6.59 -13.59
C SER A 419 21.35 7.92 -13.15
N ALA A 420 22.20 7.94 -12.12
CA ALA A 420 22.91 9.13 -11.71
C ALA A 420 23.89 9.66 -12.78
N ASP A 421 24.44 8.75 -13.61
CA ASP A 421 25.36 9.09 -14.69
C ASP A 421 24.65 9.59 -15.96
N ILE A 422 23.31 9.59 -15.99
CA ILE A 422 22.50 10.02 -17.14
C ILE A 422 21.93 11.41 -16.85
N PRO A 423 22.51 12.47 -17.46
CA PRO A 423 22.05 13.84 -17.17
C PRO A 423 20.60 14.07 -17.56
N GLY A 424 19.84 14.73 -16.67
CA GLY A 424 18.44 15.06 -16.89
C GLY A 424 17.49 13.86 -16.89
N PHE A 425 17.91 12.66 -16.48
CA PHE A 425 17.07 11.47 -16.40
C PHE A 425 16.83 11.04 -14.97
N ALA A 426 15.58 10.73 -14.59
CA ALA A 426 15.27 10.12 -13.33
C ALA A 426 14.08 9.14 -13.41
N LEU A 427 14.07 8.17 -12.51
CA LEU A 427 12.97 7.24 -12.29
C LEU A 427 12.26 7.57 -10.97
N ALA A 428 10.93 7.44 -10.94
CA ALA A 428 10.12 7.65 -9.74
C ALA A 428 8.98 6.64 -9.64
N GLY A 429 8.42 6.49 -8.44
CA GLY A 429 7.22 5.67 -8.21
C GLY A 429 7.43 4.52 -7.25
N GLY A 430 6.38 3.71 -7.13
CA GLY A 430 6.32 2.59 -6.19
C GLY A 430 7.13 1.35 -6.58
N GLY A 431 7.78 1.34 -7.72
CA GLY A 431 8.62 0.23 -8.18
C GLY A 431 9.94 0.08 -7.42
N TYR A 432 10.39 1.10 -6.68
CA TYR A 432 11.76 1.19 -6.19
C TYR A 432 11.85 1.11 -4.65
N ARG A 433 11.52 2.18 -3.92
CA ARG A 433 11.76 2.26 -2.46
C ARG A 433 10.50 2.45 -1.63
N GLY A 434 9.44 1.73 -1.97
CA GLY A 434 8.18 1.68 -1.21
C GLY A 434 6.96 1.92 -2.06
N VAL A 435 5.96 1.06 -1.87
CA VAL A 435 4.72 1.02 -2.68
C VAL A 435 3.62 1.96 -2.16
N GLY A 436 3.74 2.47 -0.94
CA GLY A 436 2.71 3.33 -0.35
C GLY A 436 2.65 4.71 -0.99
N VAL A 437 1.47 5.34 -0.99
CA VAL A 437 1.28 6.69 -1.56
C VAL A 437 2.30 7.71 -1.03
N PRO A 438 2.58 7.76 0.30
CA PRO A 438 3.63 8.65 0.81
C PRO A 438 5.02 8.37 0.23
N ASN A 439 5.36 7.09 -0.03
CA ASN A 439 6.64 6.73 -0.63
C ASN A 439 6.73 7.17 -2.10
N CYS A 440 5.61 7.08 -2.84
CA CYS A 440 5.56 7.56 -4.23
C CYS A 440 5.81 9.07 -4.29
N VAL A 441 5.23 9.82 -3.35
CA VAL A 441 5.49 11.26 -3.22
C VAL A 441 6.97 11.53 -2.96
N GLU A 442 7.55 10.88 -1.94
CA GLU A 442 8.98 11.01 -1.61
C GLU A 442 9.89 10.58 -2.77
N SER A 443 9.47 9.59 -3.56
CA SER A 443 10.19 9.16 -4.76
C SER A 443 10.18 10.23 -5.85
N GLY A 444 9.04 10.88 -6.07
CA GLY A 444 8.92 12.02 -6.98
C GLY A 444 9.79 13.19 -6.54
N GLU A 445 9.77 13.54 -5.25
CA GLU A 445 10.61 14.61 -4.69
C GLU A 445 12.11 14.33 -4.88
N ARG A 446 12.56 13.08 -4.66
CA ARG A 446 13.96 12.70 -4.92
C ARG A 446 14.34 12.82 -6.40
N ALA A 447 13.45 12.39 -7.31
CA ALA A 447 13.68 12.49 -8.74
C ALA A 447 13.80 13.95 -9.20
N VAL A 448 12.92 14.82 -8.69
CA VAL A 448 12.98 16.27 -8.95
C VAL A 448 14.27 16.86 -8.39
N SER A 449 14.62 16.55 -7.14
CA SER A 449 15.86 17.06 -6.50
C SER A 449 17.12 16.64 -7.27
N LYS A 450 17.15 15.40 -7.80
CA LYS A 450 18.25 14.95 -8.65
C LYS A 450 18.40 15.82 -9.90
N VAL A 451 17.32 15.92 -10.69
CA VAL A 451 17.33 16.63 -11.96
C VAL A 451 17.68 18.11 -11.78
N PHE A 452 17.05 18.80 -10.84
CA PHE A 452 17.30 20.22 -10.59
C PHE A 452 18.65 20.47 -9.92
N GLY A 453 19.14 19.53 -9.09
CA GLY A 453 20.48 19.59 -8.51
C GLY A 453 21.59 19.61 -9.58
N GLU A 454 21.41 18.91 -10.70
CA GLU A 454 22.32 18.94 -11.86
C GLU A 454 22.42 20.35 -12.48
N TRP A 455 21.41 21.20 -12.30
CA TRP A 455 21.39 22.59 -12.76
C TRP A 455 21.79 23.59 -11.66
N GLY A 456 22.27 23.10 -10.51
CA GLY A 456 22.64 23.95 -9.37
C GLY A 456 21.43 24.59 -8.66
N ILE A 457 20.22 24.09 -8.91
CA ILE A 457 19.00 24.55 -8.25
C ILE A 457 18.76 23.65 -7.03
N SER A 458 18.92 24.21 -5.83
CA SER A 458 18.54 23.54 -4.60
C SER A 458 17.13 23.95 -4.20
N PHE A 459 16.30 22.98 -3.87
CA PHE A 459 15.08 23.26 -3.11
C PHE A 459 15.46 23.40 -1.64
N GLU A 460 15.06 24.48 -0.99
CA GLU A 460 15.06 24.48 0.46
C GLU A 460 14.17 23.31 0.90
N GLU A 461 14.81 22.25 1.44
CA GLU A 461 14.04 21.28 2.21
C GLU A 461 13.30 22.12 3.26
N ASP A 462 11.97 21.98 3.34
CA ASP A 462 11.22 22.48 4.48
C ASP A 462 11.78 21.76 5.72
N THR A 463 12.86 22.35 6.24
CA THR A 463 13.61 21.89 7.41
C THR A 463 12.84 22.17 8.70
N ALA A 464 11.52 22.39 8.61
CA ALA A 464 10.69 22.26 9.78
C ALA A 464 11.08 20.94 10.44
N PRO A 465 11.59 20.94 11.68
CA PRO A 465 12.22 19.79 12.28
C PRO A 465 11.29 18.60 12.08
N ARG A 466 11.81 17.49 11.56
CA ARG A 466 11.14 16.22 11.43
C ARG A 466 10.67 15.75 12.81
N LYS A 467 9.76 16.51 13.42
CA LYS A 467 8.99 16.06 14.56
C LYS A 467 8.11 14.96 14.01
N ARG A 468 8.61 13.73 14.13
CA ARG A 468 7.82 12.54 13.91
C ARG A 468 6.49 12.80 14.58
N ALA A 469 5.44 12.98 13.76
CA ALA A 469 4.07 13.04 14.24
C ALA A 469 3.77 11.62 14.74
N TYR A 470 3.81 11.46 16.06
CA TYR A 470 3.41 10.24 16.75
C TYR A 470 1.95 10.34 17.16
#